data_e0e7fb0da62f8793de79bd8e0f298ab6
#
_entry.id   e0e7fb0da62f8793de79bd8e0f298ab6
#
_cell.length_a   1.000
_cell.length_b   1.000
_cell.length_c   1.000
_cell.angle_alpha   90.00
_cell.angle_beta   90.00
_cell.angle_gamma   90.00
#
_symmetry.space_group_name_H-M   'P 1'
#
loop_
_entity.id
_entity.type
_entity.pdbx_description
1 polymer ?
#
loop_
_entity_poly.entity_id
_entity_poly.type
_entity_poly.pdbx_seq_one_letter_code
_entity_poly.pdbx_strand_id
1 'polypeptide(L)'
;MLNSVLATASSPGQSNNVTDTSDDGDDTDGNTTNDATVVSITASPLIEVTKTSTITDNGNGVVGVGDIINYTITVENKGNVTLTGLGVSDVLTNGNGGSLTLSSGPFFSGANQGSAQGTIKPSEVATYTALYIIEQAAVDAGGTSNTVVATASSPGQSNNVTDTSDDGDDSDGNTLNDPTVTTMTGSPSLEVTKTATVTDNGDGKTGVSDVINYTVTIKNTGDVSLTGLTLVDTLTDGNGGALSLTNTLSFVSSTQGSSAGSLKVNETATYSGYYIISS
;
A
#
# COMPACT_ATOMS: atom_id res chain seq x y z
N MET A 1 5.28 40.00 20.14
CA MET A 1 4.73 40.39 21.46
C MET A 1 5.18 41.80 21.76
N LEU A 2 4.32 42.59 22.35
CA LEU A 2 4.58 43.96 22.75
C LEU A 2 4.51 44.04 24.28
N ASN A 3 5.46 44.70 24.92
CA ASN A 3 5.48 44.89 26.36
C ASN A 3 5.89 46.34 26.69
N SER A 4 5.12 46.99 27.54
CA SER A 4 5.44 48.33 28.06
C SER A 4 5.17 48.37 29.57
N VAL A 5 5.90 49.20 30.28
CA VAL A 5 5.76 49.43 31.73
C VAL A 5 5.47 50.89 31.98
N LEU A 6 4.42 51.18 32.75
CA LEU A 6 4.15 52.51 33.26
C LEU A 6 4.69 52.63 34.70
N ALA A 7 5.64 53.52 34.92
CA ALA A 7 6.10 53.85 36.24
C ALA A 7 5.35 55.10 36.74
N THR A 8 4.95 55.09 38.03
CA THR A 8 4.25 56.21 38.68
C THR A 8 4.92 56.52 40.02
N ALA A 9 5.18 57.77 40.25
CA ALA A 9 5.73 58.25 41.52
C ALA A 9 4.98 59.50 42.02
N SER A 10 5.19 59.85 43.27
CA SER A 10 4.63 61.02 43.92
C SER A 10 5.74 62.03 44.23
N SER A 11 5.50 63.32 43.99
CA SER A 11 6.36 64.42 44.48
C SER A 11 5.88 64.97 45.83
N PRO A 12 6.73 65.66 46.57
CA PRO A 12 6.33 66.23 47.86
C PRO A 12 5.04 66.99 47.79
N GLY A 13 4.05 66.59 48.59
CA GLY A 13 2.71 67.19 48.67
C GLY A 13 1.72 66.83 47.56
N GLN A 14 2.09 65.90 46.64
CA GLN A 14 1.22 65.41 45.56
C GLN A 14 1.36 63.92 45.38
N SER A 15 0.27 63.20 45.10
CA SER A 15 0.25 61.74 44.88
C SER A 15 0.16 61.44 43.38
N ASN A 16 0.95 60.46 42.92
CA ASN A 16 0.92 59.90 41.59
C ASN A 16 0.99 60.94 40.44
N ASN A 17 1.75 62.01 40.67
CA ASN A 17 1.84 63.11 39.73
C ASN A 17 3.05 63.05 38.77
N VAL A 18 3.88 62.04 38.91
CA VAL A 18 5.02 61.77 38.05
C VAL A 18 4.80 60.40 37.40
N THR A 19 4.68 60.36 36.11
CA THR A 19 4.49 59.11 35.36
C THR A 19 5.40 59.08 34.14
N ASP A 20 5.87 57.89 33.83
CA ASP A 20 6.62 57.64 32.61
C ASP A 20 6.35 56.22 32.09
N THR A 21 6.29 56.07 30.79
CA THR A 21 6.11 54.77 30.14
C THR A 21 7.45 54.33 29.55
N SER A 22 7.78 53.04 29.66
CA SER A 22 9.04 52.52 29.17
C SER A 22 9.23 52.75 27.66
N ASP A 23 10.46 53.04 27.30
CA ASP A 23 11.00 53.09 25.97
C ASP A 23 11.73 51.76 25.70
N ASP A 24 11.83 51.27 24.47
CA ASP A 24 12.55 50.05 24.12
C ASP A 24 14.06 50.24 23.97
N GLY A 25 14.51 51.50 23.93
CA GLY A 25 15.92 51.87 23.81
C GLY A 25 16.46 51.82 22.38
N ASP A 26 15.59 51.73 21.37
CA ASP A 26 15.95 51.73 19.95
C ASP A 26 15.31 52.94 19.22
N ASP A 27 16.01 54.05 19.19
CA ASP A 27 15.55 55.27 18.48
C ASP A 27 15.67 55.17 16.93
N THR A 28 16.20 54.05 16.41
CA THR A 28 16.47 53.90 14.97
C THR A 28 15.23 53.59 14.13
N ASP A 29 14.17 53.11 14.76
CA ASP A 29 12.91 52.78 14.11
C ASP A 29 11.98 54.01 13.88
N GLY A 30 12.39 55.18 14.42
CA GLY A 30 11.69 56.45 14.25
C GLY A 30 10.72 56.79 15.38
N ASN A 31 10.65 56.01 16.44
CA ASN A 31 9.97 56.30 17.70
C ASN A 31 11.02 56.49 18.82
N THR A 32 10.94 57.57 19.54
CA THR A 32 11.97 57.99 20.50
C THR A 32 11.47 58.11 21.93
N THR A 33 10.17 57.86 22.17
CA THR A 33 9.58 57.99 23.51
C THR A 33 8.38 57.08 23.68
N ASN A 34 8.25 56.44 24.86
CA ASN A 34 7.11 55.59 25.24
C ASN A 34 6.89 54.42 24.29
N ASP A 35 7.98 53.88 23.79
CA ASP A 35 7.92 52.80 22.81
C ASP A 35 7.90 51.43 23.48
N ALA A 36 7.11 50.51 22.90
CA ALA A 36 6.96 49.21 23.48
C ALA A 36 8.07 48.26 22.99
N THR A 37 8.74 47.56 23.89
CA THR A 37 9.70 46.51 23.53
C THR A 37 9.02 45.44 22.69
N VAL A 38 9.51 45.20 21.47
CA VAL A 38 8.96 44.28 20.49
C VAL A 38 9.81 43.02 20.43
N VAL A 39 9.19 41.84 20.63
CA VAL A 39 9.82 40.56 20.36
C VAL A 39 9.11 39.94 19.18
N SER A 40 9.83 39.80 18.07
CA SER A 40 9.37 39.06 16.89
C SER A 40 9.59 37.56 17.06
N ILE A 41 8.52 36.77 16.90
CA ILE A 41 8.58 35.31 16.86
C ILE A 41 8.28 34.89 15.43
N THR A 42 9.29 34.33 14.76
CA THR A 42 9.12 33.81 13.39
C THR A 42 8.38 32.48 13.43
N ALA A 43 7.31 32.38 12.66
CA ALA A 43 6.62 31.11 12.46
C ALA A 43 7.50 30.15 11.63
N SER A 44 7.64 28.92 12.11
CA SER A 44 8.36 27.81 11.45
C SER A 44 7.44 26.60 11.42
N PRO A 45 6.49 26.56 10.50
CA PRO A 45 5.58 25.43 10.37
C PRO A 45 6.30 24.22 9.76
N LEU A 46 6.10 23.03 10.34
CA LEU A 46 6.69 21.77 9.89
C LEU A 46 5.86 20.60 10.40
N ILE A 47 5.65 19.59 9.58
CA ILE A 47 5.10 18.30 9.99
C ILE A 47 6.07 17.19 9.61
N GLU A 48 5.98 16.08 10.33
CA GLU A 48 6.66 14.82 10.04
C GLU A 48 5.62 13.70 10.05
N VAL A 49 5.63 12.86 9.02
CA VAL A 49 4.67 11.77 8.83
C VAL A 49 5.39 10.44 8.89
N THR A 50 4.93 9.56 9.78
CA THR A 50 5.41 8.17 9.82
C THR A 50 4.24 7.24 9.57
N LYS A 51 4.46 6.19 8.78
CA LYS A 51 3.48 5.14 8.49
C LYS A 51 4.09 3.78 8.74
N THR A 52 3.45 3.00 9.59
CA THR A 52 3.87 1.63 9.91
C THR A 52 2.77 0.64 9.57
N SER A 53 3.11 -0.64 9.45
CA SER A 53 2.14 -1.71 9.21
C SER A 53 2.32 -2.89 10.16
N THR A 54 1.22 -3.60 10.39
CA THR A 54 1.20 -4.90 11.06
C THR A 54 0.25 -5.83 10.31
N ILE A 55 0.53 -7.14 10.29
CA ILE A 55 -0.31 -8.14 9.62
C ILE A 55 -1.12 -8.89 10.67
N THR A 56 -2.41 -9.05 10.39
CA THR A 56 -3.31 -9.97 11.10
C THR A 56 -3.59 -11.14 10.17
N ASP A 57 -3.02 -12.30 10.50
CA ASP A 57 -3.20 -13.57 9.80
C ASP A 57 -4.64 -14.09 10.00
N ASN A 58 -5.25 -14.62 8.94
CA ASN A 58 -6.59 -15.21 8.94
C ASN A 58 -6.65 -16.60 9.61
N GLY A 59 -5.51 -17.08 10.14
CA GLY A 59 -5.38 -18.34 10.89
C GLY A 59 -4.75 -19.48 10.09
N ASN A 60 -4.20 -19.21 8.91
CA ASN A 60 -3.55 -20.24 8.09
C ASN A 60 -2.01 -20.29 8.27
N GLY A 61 -1.40 -19.32 8.97
CA GLY A 61 0.03 -19.25 9.28
C GLY A 61 0.92 -18.78 8.11
N VAL A 62 0.33 -18.29 7.03
CA VAL A 62 1.03 -17.80 5.83
C VAL A 62 0.44 -16.46 5.40
N VAL A 63 1.30 -15.46 5.24
CA VAL A 63 0.86 -14.16 4.74
C VAL A 63 0.36 -14.28 3.30
N GLY A 64 -0.93 -14.00 3.08
CA GLY A 64 -1.57 -14.20 1.78
C GLY A 64 -2.99 -13.64 1.69
N VAL A 65 -3.72 -14.12 0.70
CA VAL A 65 -5.09 -13.67 0.43
C VAL A 65 -6.01 -13.84 1.64
N GLY A 66 -6.69 -12.76 2.00
CA GLY A 66 -7.64 -12.71 3.13
C GLY A 66 -7.04 -12.24 4.44
N ASP A 67 -5.71 -12.11 4.55
CA ASP A 67 -5.07 -11.47 5.70
C ASP A 67 -5.28 -9.96 5.67
N ILE A 68 -5.06 -9.32 6.80
CA ILE A 68 -5.28 -7.88 6.93
C ILE A 68 -3.95 -7.19 7.21
N ILE A 69 -3.57 -6.25 6.37
CA ILE A 69 -2.53 -5.27 6.67
C ILE A 69 -3.19 -4.10 7.39
N ASN A 70 -2.81 -3.88 8.64
CA ASN A 70 -3.26 -2.75 9.44
C ASN A 70 -2.18 -1.66 9.38
N TYR A 71 -2.56 -0.47 8.94
CA TYR A 71 -1.67 0.69 8.87
C TYR A 71 -1.95 1.65 10.01
N THR A 72 -0.89 2.13 10.65
CA THR A 72 -0.91 3.24 11.60
C THR A 72 -0.13 4.39 10.99
N ILE A 73 -0.76 5.55 10.90
CA ILE A 73 -0.18 6.77 10.35
C ILE A 73 -0.13 7.78 11.49
N THR A 74 1.05 8.33 11.76
CA THR A 74 1.24 9.42 12.72
C THR A 74 1.69 10.67 11.98
N VAL A 75 1.11 11.80 12.33
CA VAL A 75 1.52 13.12 11.87
C VAL A 75 1.91 13.93 13.09
N GLU A 76 3.18 14.29 13.20
CA GLU A 76 3.70 15.13 14.29
C GLU A 76 3.91 16.56 13.79
N ASN A 77 3.48 17.54 14.55
CA ASN A 77 3.81 18.94 14.31
C ASN A 77 5.17 19.26 14.95
N LYS A 78 6.22 19.23 14.13
CA LYS A 78 7.60 19.61 14.52
C LYS A 78 7.83 21.13 14.53
N GLY A 79 6.85 21.91 14.06
CA GLY A 79 6.92 23.35 14.01
C GLY A 79 6.55 24.04 15.33
N ASN A 80 6.58 25.38 15.31
CA ASN A 80 6.29 26.20 16.48
C ASN A 80 4.92 26.90 16.43
N VAL A 81 4.08 26.57 15.43
CA VAL A 81 2.74 27.15 15.27
C VAL A 81 1.70 26.05 15.16
N THR A 82 0.47 26.32 15.63
CA THR A 82 -0.67 25.42 15.42
C THR A 82 -1.02 25.38 13.94
N LEU A 83 -1.22 24.19 13.41
CA LEU A 83 -1.64 23.94 12.04
C LEU A 83 -3.11 23.55 12.00
N THR A 84 -3.77 23.90 10.91
CA THR A 84 -5.20 23.63 10.66
C THR A 84 -5.39 22.99 9.28
N GLY A 85 -6.58 22.44 9.03
CA GLY A 85 -6.87 21.76 7.75
C GLY A 85 -6.01 20.52 7.52
N LEU A 86 -5.46 19.90 8.58
CA LEU A 86 -4.67 18.69 8.46
C LEU A 86 -5.53 17.58 7.83
N GLY A 87 -5.08 17.09 6.69
CA GLY A 87 -5.62 15.96 5.96
C GLY A 87 -4.52 15.00 5.52
N VAL A 88 -4.88 13.75 5.28
CA VAL A 88 -3.99 12.70 4.79
C VAL A 88 -4.56 12.10 3.51
N SER A 89 -3.70 11.83 2.53
CA SER A 89 -4.01 11.17 1.27
C SER A 89 -3.14 9.93 1.13
N ASP A 90 -3.76 8.77 0.91
CA ASP A 90 -3.10 7.47 0.86
C ASP A 90 -2.99 6.95 -0.57
N VAL A 91 -1.85 6.36 -0.92
CA VAL A 91 -1.61 5.70 -2.20
C VAL A 91 -1.06 4.30 -1.93
N LEU A 92 -1.89 3.30 -2.22
CA LEU A 92 -1.53 1.89 -2.10
C LEU A 92 -1.31 1.29 -3.48
N THR A 93 -0.20 0.58 -3.65
CA THR A 93 0.14 -0.16 -4.87
C THR A 93 0.56 -1.59 -4.54
N ASN A 94 0.46 -2.48 -5.51
CA ASN A 94 1.09 -3.79 -5.42
C ASN A 94 2.60 -3.71 -5.72
N GLY A 95 3.35 -4.79 -5.50
CA GLY A 95 4.80 -4.84 -5.68
C GLY A 95 5.30 -4.50 -7.10
N ASN A 96 4.42 -4.50 -8.11
CA ASN A 96 4.70 -4.13 -9.50
C ASN A 96 4.21 -2.69 -9.84
N GLY A 97 3.77 -1.91 -8.85
CA GLY A 97 3.27 -0.54 -9.01
C GLY A 97 1.83 -0.43 -9.50
N GLY A 98 1.09 -1.54 -9.61
CA GLY A 98 -0.34 -1.53 -9.93
C GLY A 98 -1.16 -0.96 -8.77
N SER A 99 -2.11 -0.06 -9.05
CA SER A 99 -2.94 0.57 -8.02
C SER A 99 -3.80 -0.46 -7.30
N LEU A 100 -3.83 -0.36 -5.96
CA LEU A 100 -4.73 -1.07 -5.06
C LEU A 100 -5.60 -0.06 -4.30
N THR A 101 -6.68 -0.54 -3.70
CA THR A 101 -7.58 0.30 -2.91
C THR A 101 -7.60 -0.18 -1.47
N LEU A 102 -7.39 0.71 -0.50
CA LEU A 102 -7.59 0.39 0.92
C LEU A 102 -9.01 -0.17 1.13
N SER A 103 -9.10 -1.20 1.95
CA SER A 103 -10.40 -1.77 2.35
C SER A 103 -11.12 -0.85 3.33
N SER A 104 -10.37 0.00 4.06
CA SER A 104 -10.94 0.97 5.01
C SER A 104 -9.92 2.06 5.38
N GLY A 105 -10.38 3.30 5.61
CA GLY A 105 -9.58 4.43 6.06
C GLY A 105 -8.94 5.23 4.91
N PRO A 106 -7.97 6.13 5.25
CA PRO A 106 -7.51 6.51 6.59
C PRO A 106 -8.57 7.22 7.43
N PHE A 107 -8.72 6.84 8.70
CA PHE A 107 -9.62 7.50 9.66
C PHE A 107 -8.83 8.08 10.82
N PHE A 108 -9.18 9.29 11.23
CA PHE A 108 -8.61 9.92 12.43
C PHE A 108 -8.99 9.11 13.68
N SER A 109 -7.97 8.68 14.43
CA SER A 109 -8.12 7.91 15.66
C SER A 109 -8.03 8.78 16.91
N GLY A 110 -7.26 9.87 16.85
CA GLY A 110 -7.08 10.79 17.95
C GLY A 110 -5.81 11.64 17.83
N ALA A 111 -5.62 12.54 18.79
CA ALA A 111 -4.40 13.31 18.94
C ALA A 111 -3.97 13.32 20.42
N ASN A 112 -2.65 13.18 20.68
CA ASN A 112 -2.12 12.99 22.05
C ASN A 112 -2.28 14.20 22.98
N GLN A 113 -2.57 15.41 22.44
CA GLN A 113 -2.90 16.61 23.22
C GLN A 113 -4.38 16.99 23.09
N GLY A 114 -5.22 16.11 22.53
CA GLY A 114 -6.67 16.24 22.48
C GLY A 114 -7.22 17.19 21.43
N SER A 115 -6.45 17.58 20.41
CA SER A 115 -6.98 18.34 19.29
C SER A 115 -7.99 17.51 18.49
N ALA A 116 -9.02 18.19 17.97
CA ALA A 116 -9.96 17.57 17.04
C ALA A 116 -9.32 17.31 15.68
N GLN A 117 -9.91 16.42 14.90
CA GLN A 117 -9.49 16.16 13.52
C GLN A 117 -9.30 17.47 12.74
N GLY A 118 -8.20 17.57 12.00
CA GLY A 118 -7.87 18.74 11.19
C GLY A 118 -7.08 19.82 11.91
N THR A 119 -6.79 19.70 13.21
CA THR A 119 -5.97 20.63 13.97
C THR A 119 -4.83 19.90 14.66
N ILE A 120 -3.64 20.49 14.68
CA ILE A 120 -2.47 19.92 15.37
C ILE A 120 -1.61 21.04 15.96
N LYS A 121 -1.42 21.02 17.30
CA LYS A 121 -0.62 21.98 18.06
C LYS A 121 0.87 21.65 17.93
N PRO A 122 1.78 22.59 18.25
CA PRO A 122 3.21 22.28 18.34
C PRO A 122 3.49 21.05 19.25
N SER A 123 4.33 20.15 18.75
CA SER A 123 4.71 18.88 19.42
C SER A 123 3.53 17.90 19.63
N GLU A 124 2.39 18.15 19.03
CA GLU A 124 1.26 17.20 19.05
C GLU A 124 1.41 16.16 17.95
N VAL A 125 0.95 14.92 18.24
CA VAL A 125 0.89 13.82 17.29
C VAL A 125 -0.57 13.44 17.05
N ALA A 126 -1.00 13.55 15.80
CA ALA A 126 -2.29 13.04 15.33
C ALA A 126 -2.11 11.63 14.76
N THR A 127 -3.01 10.71 15.10
CA THR A 127 -2.97 9.31 14.65
C THR A 127 -4.16 9.00 13.74
N TYR A 128 -3.87 8.33 12.64
CA TYR A 128 -4.86 7.78 11.71
C TYR A 128 -4.64 6.28 11.56
N THR A 129 -5.72 5.56 11.23
CA THR A 129 -5.67 4.12 10.98
C THR A 129 -6.31 3.80 9.64
N ALA A 130 -5.74 2.82 8.94
CA ALA A 130 -6.28 2.28 7.71
C ALA A 130 -6.04 0.77 7.66
N LEU A 131 -6.76 0.07 6.79
CA LEU A 131 -6.51 -1.35 6.57
C LEU A 131 -6.70 -1.74 5.10
N TYR A 132 -5.97 -2.79 4.72
CA TYR A 132 -6.10 -3.46 3.44
C TYR A 132 -6.25 -4.97 3.66
N ILE A 133 -7.33 -5.56 3.11
CA ILE A 133 -7.49 -7.01 3.05
C ILE A 133 -6.73 -7.47 1.82
N ILE A 134 -5.75 -8.36 2.02
CA ILE A 134 -4.87 -8.81 0.95
C ILE A 134 -5.68 -9.55 -0.13
N GLU A 135 -5.57 -9.05 -1.36
CA GLU A 135 -6.16 -9.63 -2.55
C GLU A 135 -5.11 -10.36 -3.38
N GLN A 136 -5.55 -11.23 -4.31
CA GLN A 136 -4.67 -12.01 -5.16
C GLN A 136 -3.66 -11.14 -5.94
N ALA A 137 -4.09 -9.95 -6.38
CA ALA A 137 -3.23 -9.01 -7.11
C ALA A 137 -1.99 -8.56 -6.32
N ALA A 138 -2.05 -8.50 -4.99
CA ALA A 138 -0.93 -8.20 -4.13
C ALA A 138 0.02 -9.41 -4.00
N VAL A 139 -0.54 -10.61 -3.83
CA VAL A 139 0.23 -11.86 -3.74
C VAL A 139 0.95 -12.15 -5.06
N ASP A 140 0.26 -12.03 -6.20
CA ASP A 140 0.83 -12.24 -7.54
C ASP A 140 1.96 -11.23 -7.87
N ALA A 141 1.94 -10.06 -7.24
CA ALA A 141 2.97 -9.02 -7.41
C ALA A 141 4.09 -9.07 -6.37
N GLY A 142 4.05 -10.04 -5.43
CA GLY A 142 5.06 -10.20 -4.38
C GLY A 142 4.94 -9.24 -3.20
N GLY A 143 3.83 -8.51 -3.07
CA GLY A 143 3.58 -7.63 -1.94
C GLY A 143 2.84 -6.33 -2.25
N THR A 144 2.93 -5.40 -1.30
CA THR A 144 2.35 -4.05 -1.40
C THR A 144 3.35 -2.98 -1.01
N SER A 145 3.18 -1.79 -1.56
CA SER A 145 3.87 -0.56 -1.18
C SER A 145 2.83 0.53 -0.91
N ASN A 146 2.92 1.20 0.24
CA ASN A 146 1.92 2.16 0.67
C ASN A 146 2.56 3.45 1.19
N THR A 147 2.11 4.59 0.67
CA THR A 147 2.61 5.93 0.99
C THR A 147 1.46 6.85 1.39
N VAL A 148 1.68 7.73 2.34
CA VAL A 148 0.73 8.79 2.73
C VAL A 148 1.37 10.15 2.53
N VAL A 149 0.61 11.09 1.98
CA VAL A 149 0.96 12.52 2.01
C VAL A 149 0.02 13.23 2.98
N ALA A 150 0.58 13.88 3.99
CA ALA A 150 -0.16 14.79 4.85
C ALA A 150 0.01 16.23 4.36
N THR A 151 -1.07 17.02 4.48
CA THR A 151 -1.07 18.44 4.13
C THR A 151 -1.80 19.22 5.22
N ALA A 152 -1.25 20.38 5.59
CA ALA A 152 -1.83 21.28 6.58
C ALA A 152 -1.60 22.74 6.20
N SER A 153 -2.26 23.65 6.91
CA SER A 153 -2.20 25.08 6.74
C SER A 153 -1.60 25.75 7.98
N SER A 154 -0.61 26.63 7.80
CA SER A 154 -0.10 27.49 8.85
C SER A 154 -0.90 28.80 8.95
N PRO A 155 -0.80 29.58 10.04
CA PRO A 155 -1.52 30.84 10.18
C PRO A 155 -1.32 31.79 8.99
N GLY A 156 -2.44 32.15 8.33
CA GLY A 156 -2.45 33.05 7.18
C GLY A 156 -2.04 32.42 5.83
N GLN A 157 -1.78 31.12 5.77
CA GLN A 157 -1.39 30.37 4.58
C GLN A 157 -2.26 29.13 4.45
N SER A 158 -2.58 28.72 3.22
CA SER A 158 -3.37 27.50 2.96
C SER A 158 -2.50 26.41 2.36
N ASN A 159 -2.62 25.17 2.88
CA ASN A 159 -1.97 23.96 2.36
C ASN A 159 -0.47 24.11 2.06
N ASN A 160 0.20 24.91 2.89
CA ASN A 160 1.62 25.27 2.69
C ASN A 160 2.60 24.38 3.46
N VAL A 161 2.11 23.41 4.21
CA VAL A 161 2.89 22.46 5.00
C VAL A 161 2.53 21.05 4.55
N THR A 162 3.49 20.35 3.98
CA THR A 162 3.28 18.99 3.46
C THR A 162 4.44 18.12 3.84
N ASP A 163 4.17 16.82 4.01
CA ASP A 163 5.17 15.80 4.18
C ASP A 163 4.67 14.46 3.65
N THR A 164 5.59 13.61 3.18
CA THR A 164 5.33 12.26 2.71
C THR A 164 5.81 11.27 3.76
N SER A 165 5.04 10.24 4.02
CA SER A 165 5.35 9.28 5.07
C SER A 165 6.67 8.57 4.88
N ASP A 166 7.36 8.41 6.00
CA ASP A 166 8.48 7.51 6.23
C ASP A 166 7.93 6.22 6.90
N ASP A 167 8.58 5.06 6.70
CA ASP A 167 8.14 3.80 7.31
C ASP A 167 8.62 3.62 8.75
N GLY A 168 9.51 4.52 9.22
CA GLY A 168 10.07 4.53 10.57
C GLY A 168 11.24 3.55 10.76
N ASP A 169 11.79 2.99 9.69
CA ASP A 169 12.96 2.10 9.73
C ASP A 169 14.14 2.67 8.94
N ASP A 170 15.00 3.45 9.61
CA ASP A 170 16.22 4.01 9.00
C ASP A 170 17.34 2.96 8.78
N SER A 171 17.14 1.71 9.21
CA SER A 171 18.18 0.68 9.17
C SER A 171 18.41 0.11 7.78
N ASP A 172 17.47 0.29 6.86
CA ASP A 172 17.57 -0.14 5.46
C ASP A 172 18.38 0.84 4.58
N GLY A 173 18.73 2.03 5.12
CA GLY A 173 19.53 3.05 4.48
C GLY A 173 18.71 4.16 3.80
N ASN A 174 17.39 4.12 3.85
CA ASN A 174 16.49 5.21 3.53
C ASN A 174 16.00 5.86 4.84
N THR A 175 16.04 7.17 4.93
CA THR A 175 15.75 7.91 6.16
C THR A 175 14.69 9.00 5.96
N LEU A 176 14.13 9.10 4.77
CA LEU A 176 13.15 10.14 4.42
C LEU A 176 12.22 9.67 3.30
N ASN A 177 10.92 9.84 3.53
CA ASN A 177 9.87 9.61 2.53
C ASN A 177 9.83 8.16 2.00
N ASP A 178 10.06 7.20 2.88
CA ASP A 178 10.11 5.78 2.54
C ASP A 178 8.72 5.14 2.57
N PRO A 179 8.31 4.39 1.52
CA PRO A 179 7.03 3.73 1.53
C PRO A 179 7.02 2.54 2.48
N THR A 180 5.91 2.36 3.20
CA THR A 180 5.68 1.15 4.01
C THR A 180 5.47 -0.05 3.08
N VAL A 181 6.44 -0.97 3.04
CA VAL A 181 6.42 -2.17 2.19
C VAL A 181 6.01 -3.40 2.98
N THR A 182 5.11 -4.21 2.41
CA THR A 182 4.79 -5.55 2.91
C THR A 182 5.13 -6.56 1.82
N THR A 183 6.13 -7.41 2.07
CA THR A 183 6.55 -8.46 1.14
C THR A 183 5.71 -9.72 1.30
N MET A 184 5.42 -10.40 0.19
CA MET A 184 4.68 -11.67 0.14
C MET A 184 5.46 -12.65 -0.73
N THR A 185 5.69 -13.86 -0.22
CA THR A 185 6.39 -14.90 -0.98
C THR A 185 5.37 -15.92 -1.50
N GLY A 186 5.14 -15.91 -2.80
CA GLY A 186 4.26 -16.87 -3.45
C GLY A 186 4.89 -18.26 -3.56
N SER A 187 4.06 -19.28 -3.52
CA SER A 187 4.42 -20.70 -3.65
C SER A 187 3.74 -21.28 -4.89
N PRO A 188 4.32 -21.09 -6.10
CA PRO A 188 3.74 -21.60 -7.33
C PRO A 188 3.79 -23.13 -7.38
N SER A 189 2.71 -23.77 -7.79
CA SER A 189 2.62 -25.23 -7.95
C SER A 189 1.56 -25.60 -8.97
N LEU A 190 1.76 -26.71 -9.69
CA LEU A 190 0.77 -27.25 -10.59
C LEU A 190 0.72 -28.80 -10.51
N GLU A 191 -0.46 -29.34 -10.83
CA GLU A 191 -0.70 -30.77 -10.97
C GLU A 191 -1.21 -31.06 -12.39
N VAL A 192 -0.63 -32.09 -13.05
CA VAL A 192 -1.02 -32.51 -14.40
C VAL A 192 -1.54 -33.94 -14.37
N THR A 193 -2.73 -34.14 -14.94
CA THR A 193 -3.31 -35.49 -15.13
C THR A 193 -3.61 -35.69 -16.60
N LYS A 194 -3.23 -36.84 -17.15
CA LYS A 194 -3.56 -37.27 -18.53
C LYS A 194 -4.33 -38.59 -18.50
N THR A 195 -5.47 -38.62 -19.19
CA THR A 195 -6.31 -39.80 -19.34
C THR A 195 -6.51 -40.10 -20.83
N ALA A 196 -6.83 -41.36 -21.12
CA ALA A 196 -7.13 -41.79 -22.47
C ALA A 196 -8.40 -42.66 -22.51
N THR A 197 -9.15 -42.54 -23.60
CA THR A 197 -10.29 -43.39 -23.91
C THR A 197 -10.21 -43.82 -25.38
N VAL A 198 -10.60 -45.07 -25.67
CA VAL A 198 -10.64 -45.59 -27.04
C VAL A 198 -12.08 -45.50 -27.56
N THR A 199 -12.23 -44.95 -28.75
CA THR A 199 -13.46 -44.99 -29.52
C THR A 199 -13.28 -46.00 -30.65
N ASP A 200 -14.04 -47.10 -30.59
CA ASP A 200 -14.05 -48.17 -31.57
C ASP A 200 -14.67 -47.67 -32.92
N ASN A 201 -14.10 -48.10 -34.01
CA ASN A 201 -14.55 -47.72 -35.37
C ASN A 201 -15.86 -48.47 -35.77
N GLY A 202 -16.38 -49.37 -34.92
CA GLY A 202 -17.61 -50.12 -35.10
C GLY A 202 -17.40 -51.62 -35.43
N ASP A 203 -16.16 -52.13 -35.37
CA ASP A 203 -15.86 -53.55 -35.62
C ASP A 203 -15.84 -54.40 -34.32
N GLY A 204 -16.00 -53.80 -33.14
CA GLY A 204 -16.02 -54.46 -31.84
C GLY A 204 -14.67 -54.92 -31.34
N LYS A 205 -13.56 -54.45 -31.91
CA LYS A 205 -12.16 -54.80 -31.54
C LYS A 205 -11.31 -53.52 -31.50
N THR A 206 -10.48 -53.41 -30.48
CA THR A 206 -9.47 -52.36 -30.46
C THR A 206 -8.37 -52.65 -31.47
N GLY A 207 -8.19 -51.76 -32.45
CA GLY A 207 -7.27 -51.95 -33.55
C GLY A 207 -7.06 -50.77 -34.48
N VAL A 208 -6.61 -51.05 -35.67
CA VAL A 208 -6.37 -50.05 -36.70
C VAL A 208 -7.66 -49.27 -37.04
N SER A 209 -7.57 -47.95 -37.16
CA SER A 209 -8.63 -46.97 -37.40
C SER A 209 -9.46 -46.61 -36.16
N ASP A 210 -9.22 -47.21 -35.01
CA ASP A 210 -9.79 -46.70 -33.75
C ASP A 210 -9.14 -45.38 -33.33
N VAL A 211 -9.87 -44.64 -32.52
CA VAL A 211 -9.41 -43.33 -32.05
C VAL A 211 -9.08 -43.39 -30.56
N ILE A 212 -7.83 -43.10 -30.21
CA ILE A 212 -7.44 -42.88 -28.82
C ILE A 212 -7.61 -41.40 -28.55
N ASN A 213 -8.59 -41.04 -27.70
CA ASN A 213 -8.84 -39.69 -27.25
C ASN A 213 -8.08 -39.41 -25.95
N TYR A 214 -7.27 -38.38 -25.94
CA TYR A 214 -6.52 -37.94 -24.77
C TYR A 214 -7.17 -36.68 -24.18
N THR A 215 -7.31 -36.70 -22.85
CA THR A 215 -7.70 -35.54 -22.06
C THR A 215 -6.60 -35.22 -21.08
N VAL A 216 -6.09 -34.00 -21.06
CA VAL A 216 -5.13 -33.49 -20.11
C VAL A 216 -5.79 -32.42 -19.27
N THR A 217 -5.72 -32.57 -17.94
CA THR A 217 -6.13 -31.55 -17.00
C THR A 217 -4.91 -31.01 -16.27
N ILE A 218 -4.84 -29.69 -16.13
CA ILE A 218 -3.78 -28.99 -15.43
C ILE A 218 -4.42 -28.12 -14.38
N LYS A 219 -4.12 -28.37 -13.11
CA LYS A 219 -4.63 -27.63 -11.98
C LYS A 219 -3.51 -26.77 -11.37
N ASN A 220 -3.79 -25.49 -11.12
CA ASN A 220 -2.95 -24.67 -10.28
C ASN A 220 -3.20 -25.04 -8.81
N THR A 221 -2.20 -25.64 -8.16
CA THR A 221 -2.25 -26.05 -6.76
C THR A 221 -1.47 -25.11 -5.84
N GLY A 222 -0.86 -24.06 -6.43
CA GLY A 222 -0.15 -23.00 -5.70
C GLY A 222 -1.08 -21.87 -5.22
N ASP A 223 -0.48 -20.85 -4.64
CA ASP A 223 -1.13 -19.66 -4.09
C ASP A 223 -0.98 -18.41 -4.97
N VAL A 224 -0.29 -18.54 -6.12
CA VAL A 224 -0.13 -17.47 -7.12
C VAL A 224 -0.74 -17.87 -8.46
N SER A 225 -1.18 -16.89 -9.24
CA SER A 225 -1.65 -17.09 -10.61
C SER A 225 -0.48 -17.50 -11.51
N LEU A 226 -0.72 -18.45 -12.42
CA LEU A 226 0.27 -18.94 -13.36
C LEU A 226 0.01 -18.36 -14.75
N THR A 227 1.09 -18.01 -15.46
CA THR A 227 1.08 -17.55 -16.85
C THR A 227 2.15 -18.26 -17.67
N GLY A 228 2.05 -18.18 -19.01
CA GLY A 228 3.02 -18.83 -19.88
C GLY A 228 2.95 -20.35 -19.86
N LEU A 229 1.81 -20.94 -19.48
CA LEU A 229 1.60 -22.40 -19.50
C LEU A 229 1.75 -22.95 -20.91
N THR A 230 2.66 -23.91 -21.08
CA THR A 230 2.90 -24.64 -22.33
C THR A 230 2.82 -26.14 -22.07
N LEU A 231 2.37 -26.91 -23.08
CA LEU A 231 2.31 -28.35 -23.04
C LEU A 231 3.22 -28.93 -24.09
N VAL A 232 4.02 -29.94 -23.70
CA VAL A 232 4.76 -30.80 -24.63
C VAL A 232 4.24 -32.24 -24.44
N ASP A 233 3.68 -32.81 -25.52
CA ASP A 233 3.18 -34.16 -25.52
C ASP A 233 4.14 -35.07 -26.29
N THR A 234 4.44 -36.25 -25.73
CA THR A 234 5.25 -37.27 -26.39
C THR A 234 4.42 -38.52 -26.47
N LEU A 235 4.20 -39.01 -27.69
CA LEU A 235 3.54 -40.28 -27.99
C LEU A 235 4.55 -41.27 -28.60
N THR A 236 4.59 -42.48 -28.08
CA THR A 236 5.43 -43.57 -28.63
C THR A 236 4.60 -44.83 -28.79
N ASP A 237 5.01 -45.72 -29.69
CA ASP A 237 4.51 -47.06 -29.77
C ASP A 237 5.06 -47.95 -28.63
N GLY A 238 4.60 -49.20 -28.55
CA GLY A 238 5.04 -50.16 -27.51
C GLY A 238 6.53 -50.55 -27.56
N ASN A 239 7.24 -50.21 -28.64
CA ASN A 239 8.66 -50.47 -28.84
C ASN A 239 9.53 -49.22 -28.66
N GLY A 240 8.92 -48.06 -28.32
CA GLY A 240 9.60 -46.77 -28.15
C GLY A 240 9.74 -45.96 -29.43
N GLY A 241 9.15 -46.41 -30.53
CA GLY A 241 9.11 -45.63 -31.78
C GLY A 241 8.25 -44.39 -31.65
N ALA A 242 8.78 -43.24 -32.09
CA ALA A 242 8.08 -41.98 -32.00
C ALA A 242 6.82 -41.96 -32.89
N LEU A 243 5.70 -41.54 -32.29
CA LEU A 243 4.42 -41.30 -32.95
C LEU A 243 4.02 -39.83 -32.78
N SER A 244 3.10 -39.37 -33.65
CA SER A 244 2.54 -38.03 -33.52
C SER A 244 1.03 -38.10 -33.36
N LEU A 245 0.45 -37.30 -32.50
CA LEU A 245 -0.99 -37.16 -32.41
C LEU A 245 -1.57 -36.76 -33.77
N THR A 246 -2.69 -37.37 -34.15
CA THR A 246 -3.46 -36.98 -35.34
C THR A 246 -4.04 -35.58 -35.20
N ASN A 247 -4.48 -35.26 -33.97
CA ASN A 247 -4.84 -33.91 -33.58
C ASN A 247 -4.10 -33.58 -32.27
N THR A 248 -3.27 -32.56 -32.31
CA THR A 248 -2.46 -32.11 -31.16
C THR A 248 -3.32 -31.62 -30.00
N LEU A 249 -2.77 -31.67 -28.78
CA LEU A 249 -3.46 -31.12 -27.61
C LEU A 249 -3.82 -29.66 -27.80
N SER A 250 -5.09 -29.34 -27.70
CA SER A 250 -5.63 -27.99 -27.78
C SER A 250 -6.46 -27.66 -26.54
N PHE A 251 -6.44 -26.38 -26.13
CA PHE A 251 -7.24 -25.87 -25.02
C PHE A 251 -8.74 -26.04 -25.28
N VAL A 252 -9.46 -26.58 -24.30
CA VAL A 252 -10.92 -26.77 -24.34
C VAL A 252 -11.64 -25.79 -23.45
N SER A 253 -11.22 -25.73 -22.18
CA SER A 253 -11.90 -24.91 -21.17
C SER A 253 -11.03 -24.72 -19.91
N SER A 254 -11.42 -23.79 -19.08
CA SER A 254 -10.94 -23.66 -17.70
C SER A 254 -12.09 -23.43 -16.73
N THR A 255 -11.91 -23.82 -15.47
CA THR A 255 -12.99 -23.80 -14.45
C THR A 255 -13.34 -22.41 -13.96
N GLN A 256 -12.45 -21.42 -14.11
CA GLN A 256 -12.66 -20.03 -13.69
C GLN A 256 -12.55 -19.03 -14.86
N GLY A 257 -12.57 -19.53 -16.12
CA GLY A 257 -12.65 -18.72 -17.31
C GLY A 257 -11.34 -18.11 -17.80
N SER A 258 -10.18 -18.57 -17.32
CA SER A 258 -8.89 -18.17 -17.88
C SER A 258 -8.75 -18.65 -19.32
N SER A 259 -8.02 -17.90 -20.13
CA SER A 259 -7.65 -18.30 -21.50
C SER A 259 -6.53 -19.34 -21.49
N ALA A 260 -6.27 -19.96 -22.64
CA ALA A 260 -5.12 -20.82 -22.81
C ALA A 260 -3.83 -20.14 -22.36
N GLY A 261 -3.01 -20.85 -21.60
CA GLY A 261 -1.72 -20.35 -21.11
C GLY A 261 -1.77 -19.62 -19.77
N SER A 262 -2.93 -19.49 -19.11
CA SER A 262 -3.07 -18.87 -17.79
C SER A 262 -3.90 -19.74 -16.85
N LEU A 263 -3.61 -19.74 -15.56
CA LEU A 263 -4.39 -20.39 -14.52
C LEU A 263 -4.42 -19.54 -13.26
N LYS A 264 -5.59 -19.17 -12.81
CA LYS A 264 -5.81 -18.58 -11.47
C LYS A 264 -5.56 -19.63 -10.39
N VAL A 265 -5.43 -19.19 -9.16
CA VAL A 265 -5.31 -20.09 -7.99
C VAL A 265 -6.51 -21.04 -7.93
N ASN A 266 -6.25 -22.34 -7.69
CA ASN A 266 -7.23 -23.44 -7.68
C ASN A 266 -7.98 -23.68 -9.01
N GLU A 267 -7.60 -23.04 -10.10
CA GLU A 267 -8.20 -23.24 -11.41
C GLU A 267 -7.65 -24.51 -12.08
N THR A 268 -8.51 -25.17 -12.88
CA THR A 268 -8.15 -26.32 -13.71
C THR A 268 -8.44 -26.00 -15.17
N ALA A 269 -7.43 -26.11 -16.03
CA ALA A 269 -7.56 -26.08 -17.49
C ALA A 269 -7.66 -27.50 -18.04
N THR A 270 -8.47 -27.67 -19.09
CA THR A 270 -8.64 -28.92 -19.82
C THR A 270 -8.17 -28.76 -21.25
N TYR A 271 -7.38 -29.71 -21.71
CA TYR A 271 -6.90 -29.84 -23.07
C TYR A 271 -7.31 -31.19 -23.65
N SER A 272 -7.56 -31.28 -24.95
CA SER A 272 -7.87 -32.54 -25.63
C SER A 272 -7.09 -32.68 -26.94
N GLY A 273 -6.81 -33.90 -27.30
CA GLY A 273 -6.22 -34.31 -28.57
C GLY A 273 -6.50 -35.75 -28.84
N TYR A 274 -6.19 -36.26 -30.03
CA TYR A 274 -6.43 -37.66 -30.34
C TYR A 274 -5.38 -38.22 -31.30
N TYR A 275 -5.26 -39.55 -31.27
CA TYR A 275 -4.46 -40.36 -32.19
C TYR A 275 -5.36 -41.41 -32.86
N ILE A 276 -5.32 -41.51 -34.21
CA ILE A 276 -5.95 -42.61 -34.95
C ILE A 276 -4.93 -43.73 -35.09
N ILE A 277 -5.26 -44.94 -34.59
CA ILE A 277 -4.37 -46.09 -34.63
C ILE A 277 -4.07 -46.44 -36.08
N SER A 278 -2.80 -46.37 -36.45
CA SER A 278 -2.28 -46.75 -37.75
C SER A 278 -1.70 -48.16 -37.78
N SER A 279 -1.59 -48.75 -38.95
CA SER A 279 -0.96 -50.07 -39.17
C SER A 279 0.56 -50.03 -38.95
#